data_639fcf480266680b2b3cdaf10efa3c02
#
_entry.id   639fcf480266680b2b3cdaf10efa3c02
#
_cell.length_a   1.000
_cell.length_b   1.000
_cell.length_c   1.000
_cell.angle_alpha   90.00
_cell.angle_beta   90.00
_cell.angle_gamma   90.00
#
_symmetry.space_group_name_H-M   'P 1'
#
loop_
_entity.id
_entity.type
_entity.pdbx_description
1 polymer ?
#
loop_
_entity_poly.entity_id
_entity_poly.type
_entity_poly.pdbx_seq_one_letter_code
_entity_poly.pdbx_strand_id
1 'polypeptide(L)'
;MENTIELSEIINQKVYNLLDTDFVQKCKIDLDQNGVLTLSNFLNANTLKELVVEAEDAASQAYFTNSTHNVYLTKIDNRFGLDHVINKQLVSSKGCICTDQIKLTSKLKTLYSSSTFKSFIAAVVGETSLFPYDDPLSSINVHYAGEGQELNWHFDNSEFAITLLLQSPIGGGEFQYLKDFRNADKNEMNFEGVDKLLAGSIAPRILTMEPGTLVLFRGRNSIHRVTPTIGDTKRILVVLAYNSEPGIALSESARKTFYGRLC
;
A
#
# COMPACT_ATOMS: atom_id res chain seq x y z
N MET A 1 15.09 -1.41 32.16
CA MET A 1 15.26 -0.38 31.13
C MET A 1 14.77 -1.03 29.85
N GLU A 2 13.60 -0.64 29.35
CA GLU A 2 13.15 -1.08 28.03
C GLU A 2 14.12 -0.48 27.02
N ASN A 3 14.74 -1.34 26.20
CA ASN A 3 15.58 -0.90 25.10
C ASN A 3 14.66 -0.22 24.07
N THR A 4 14.63 1.09 24.07
CA THR A 4 13.89 1.85 23.05
C THR A 4 14.66 1.70 21.73
N ILE A 5 14.08 0.99 20.77
CA ILE A 5 14.66 0.83 19.43
C ILE A 5 14.66 2.19 18.75
N GLU A 6 15.84 2.66 18.35
CA GLU A 6 16.00 3.93 17.64
C GLU A 6 15.69 3.78 16.15
N LEU A 7 15.18 4.83 15.52
CA LEU A 7 14.89 4.82 14.09
C LEU A 7 16.13 4.48 13.23
N SER A 8 17.32 4.87 13.68
CA SER A 8 18.62 4.54 13.10
C SER A 8 18.92 3.04 13.01
N GLU A 9 18.30 2.25 13.91
CA GLU A 9 18.42 0.79 13.92
C GLU A 9 17.45 0.12 12.92
N ILE A 10 16.49 0.88 12.38
CA ILE A 10 15.45 0.38 11.50
C ILE A 10 15.73 0.76 10.05
N ILE A 11 16.00 2.03 9.80
CA ILE A 11 16.17 2.56 8.46
C ILE A 11 17.64 2.87 8.14
N ASN A 12 17.92 3.03 6.86
CA ASN A 12 19.25 3.41 6.38
C ASN A 12 19.46 4.94 6.51
N GLN A 13 19.60 5.44 7.75
CA GLN A 13 19.71 6.87 8.04
C GLN A 13 20.91 7.57 7.39
N LYS A 14 21.97 6.83 7.02
CA LYS A 14 23.11 7.39 6.28
C LYS A 14 22.73 7.82 4.88
N VAL A 15 21.71 7.21 4.31
CA VAL A 15 21.17 7.53 2.98
C VAL A 15 19.96 8.45 3.09
N TYR A 16 19.11 8.22 4.10
CA TYR A 16 17.81 8.88 4.25
C TYR A 16 17.74 9.68 5.55
N ASN A 17 18.17 10.91 5.53
CA ASN A 17 17.97 11.83 6.66
C ASN A 17 16.58 12.45 6.59
N LEU A 18 15.63 11.87 7.31
CA LEU A 18 14.22 12.28 7.31
C LEU A 18 13.98 13.67 7.97
N LEU A 19 15.01 14.25 8.61
CA LEU A 19 14.96 15.59 9.19
C LEU A 19 15.58 16.66 8.27
N ASP A 20 16.21 16.27 7.18
CA ASP A 20 16.79 17.17 6.21
C ASP A 20 15.69 17.79 5.34
N THR A 21 15.52 19.11 5.46
CA THR A 21 14.46 19.86 4.77
C THR A 21 14.58 19.80 3.25
N ASP A 22 15.80 19.80 2.71
CA ASP A 22 16.04 19.75 1.27
C ASP A 22 15.71 18.36 0.72
N PHE A 23 16.08 17.31 1.47
CA PHE A 23 15.70 15.94 1.14
C PHE A 23 14.17 15.75 1.17
N VAL A 24 13.50 16.23 2.22
CA VAL A 24 12.03 16.16 2.34
C VAL A 24 11.35 16.88 1.16
N GLN A 25 11.83 18.11 0.85
CA GLN A 25 11.27 18.87 -0.27
C GLN A 25 11.49 18.19 -1.62
N LYS A 26 12.65 17.59 -1.84
CA LYS A 26 12.92 16.79 -3.04
C LYS A 26 11.96 15.59 -3.13
N CYS A 27 11.76 14.85 -2.04
CA CYS A 27 10.82 13.73 -2.00
C CYS A 27 9.38 14.17 -2.34
N LYS A 28 8.96 15.34 -1.82
CA LYS A 28 7.64 15.91 -2.15
C LYS A 28 7.51 16.23 -3.62
N ILE A 29 8.51 16.91 -4.20
CA ILE A 29 8.53 17.24 -5.64
C ILE A 29 8.46 15.97 -6.48
N ASP A 30 9.27 14.96 -6.15
CA ASP A 30 9.31 13.69 -6.88
C ASP A 30 7.93 12.98 -6.82
N LEU A 31 7.29 12.94 -5.64
CA LEU A 31 5.94 12.37 -5.49
C LEU A 31 4.90 13.14 -6.32
N ASP A 32 4.89 14.45 -6.26
CA ASP A 32 3.92 15.29 -6.97
C ASP A 32 4.12 15.20 -8.50
N GLN A 33 5.37 15.15 -8.97
CA GLN A 33 5.68 15.03 -10.39
C GLN A 33 5.39 13.65 -10.97
N ASN A 34 5.71 12.59 -10.23
CA ASN A 34 5.66 11.22 -10.75
C ASN A 34 4.43 10.43 -10.28
N GLY A 35 3.70 10.92 -9.25
CA GLY A 35 2.61 10.18 -8.58
C GLY A 35 3.11 9.05 -7.69
N VAL A 36 4.42 8.82 -7.68
CA VAL A 36 5.11 7.79 -6.90
C VAL A 36 6.47 8.29 -6.44
N LEU A 37 6.82 8.03 -5.19
CA LEU A 37 8.15 8.19 -4.62
C LEU A 37 8.67 6.81 -4.21
N THR A 38 9.91 6.51 -4.58
CA THR A 38 10.56 5.23 -4.24
C THR A 38 11.87 5.50 -3.50
N LEU A 39 11.98 4.99 -2.28
CA LEU A 39 13.20 5.05 -1.47
C LEU A 39 13.78 3.63 -1.35
N SER A 40 14.69 3.29 -2.25
CA SER A 40 15.31 1.95 -2.34
C SER A 40 16.24 1.69 -1.14
N ASN A 41 16.24 0.45 -0.62
CA ASN A 41 17.02 0.11 0.59
C ASN A 41 16.69 1.03 1.78
N PHE A 42 15.43 1.43 1.93
CA PHE A 42 14.99 2.26 3.05
C PHE A 42 15.19 1.56 4.39
N LEU A 43 14.78 0.29 4.49
CA LEU A 43 15.13 -0.54 5.63
C LEU A 43 16.61 -0.94 5.56
N ASN A 44 17.29 -0.94 6.71
CA ASN A 44 18.61 -1.55 6.76
C ASN A 44 18.52 -3.10 6.63
N ALA A 45 19.61 -3.74 6.20
CA ALA A 45 19.61 -5.15 5.87
C ALA A 45 19.24 -6.08 7.04
N ASN A 46 19.61 -5.73 8.28
CA ASN A 46 19.27 -6.53 9.46
C ASN A 46 17.78 -6.44 9.77
N THR A 47 17.23 -5.23 9.78
CA THR A 47 15.79 -5.02 9.98
C THR A 47 14.97 -5.73 8.90
N LEU A 48 15.39 -5.65 7.63
CA LEU A 48 14.68 -6.35 6.56
C LEU A 48 14.63 -7.86 6.82
N LYS A 49 15.76 -8.48 7.18
CA LYS A 49 15.81 -9.93 7.51
C LYS A 49 14.90 -10.29 8.68
N GLU A 50 14.93 -9.49 9.76
CA GLU A 50 14.09 -9.72 10.94
C GLU A 50 12.60 -9.62 10.59
N LEU A 51 12.19 -8.62 9.81
CA LEU A 51 10.81 -8.43 9.41
C LEU A 51 10.31 -9.49 8.43
N VAL A 52 11.18 -10.02 7.55
CA VAL A 52 10.83 -11.16 6.69
C VAL A 52 10.54 -12.38 7.55
N VAL A 53 11.42 -12.72 8.49
CA VAL A 53 11.21 -13.86 9.41
C VAL A 53 9.93 -13.66 10.24
N GLU A 54 9.70 -12.47 10.80
CA GLU A 54 8.48 -12.16 11.55
C GLU A 54 7.22 -12.35 10.69
N ALA A 55 7.25 -11.88 9.44
CA ALA A 55 6.14 -12.02 8.52
C ALA A 55 5.90 -13.48 8.09
N GLU A 56 6.96 -14.26 7.86
CA GLU A 56 6.85 -15.67 7.52
C GLU A 56 6.26 -16.49 8.68
N ASP A 57 6.72 -16.26 9.91
CA ASP A 57 6.19 -16.89 11.13
C ASP A 57 4.70 -16.60 11.33
N ALA A 58 4.26 -15.38 11.01
CA ALA A 58 2.88 -14.95 11.14
C ALA A 58 1.97 -15.41 9.98
N ALA A 59 2.51 -15.86 8.86
CA ALA A 59 1.77 -16.11 7.62
C ALA A 59 0.60 -17.10 7.78
N SER A 60 0.71 -18.08 8.69
CA SER A 60 -0.36 -19.04 8.98
C SER A 60 -1.59 -18.42 9.64
N GLN A 61 -1.47 -17.22 10.21
CA GLN A 61 -2.55 -16.46 10.85
C GLN A 61 -3.20 -15.47 9.88
N ALA A 62 -2.71 -15.35 8.65
CA ALA A 62 -3.23 -14.41 7.68
C ALA A 62 -4.66 -14.80 7.25
N TYR A 63 -5.54 -13.81 7.22
CA TYR A 63 -6.86 -13.96 6.63
C TYR A 63 -6.76 -13.83 5.11
N PHE A 64 -7.07 -14.90 4.39
CA PHE A 64 -7.02 -14.93 2.93
C PHE A 64 -8.36 -14.57 2.32
N THR A 65 -8.36 -13.60 1.43
CA THR A 65 -9.53 -13.18 0.66
C THR A 65 -9.36 -13.54 -0.80
N ASN A 66 -10.48 -13.88 -1.45
CA ASN A 66 -10.62 -13.93 -2.90
C ASN A 66 -11.96 -13.27 -3.21
N SER A 67 -11.93 -12.05 -3.71
CA SER A 67 -13.11 -11.23 -3.92
C SER A 67 -13.07 -10.54 -5.26
N THR A 68 -14.23 -10.03 -5.70
CA THR A 68 -14.33 -9.20 -6.89
C THR A 68 -14.63 -7.75 -6.53
N HIS A 69 -14.14 -6.85 -7.35
CA HIS A 69 -14.41 -5.42 -7.27
C HIS A 69 -14.39 -4.81 -8.68
N ASN A 70 -15.03 -3.68 -8.86
CA ASN A 70 -14.80 -2.87 -10.06
C ASN A 70 -13.60 -1.93 -9.86
N VAL A 71 -13.10 -1.37 -10.94
CA VAL A 71 -11.92 -0.49 -10.95
C VAL A 71 -12.08 0.71 -10.00
N TYR A 72 -13.31 1.18 -9.78
CA TYR A 72 -13.61 2.37 -9.00
C TYR A 72 -13.92 2.08 -7.52
N LEU A 73 -13.90 0.81 -7.11
CA LEU A 73 -14.24 0.31 -5.77
C LEU A 73 -15.63 0.80 -5.29
N THR A 74 -16.58 0.86 -6.20
CA THR A 74 -17.96 1.31 -5.94
C THR A 74 -18.94 0.12 -5.99
N LYS A 75 -20.14 0.34 -5.47
CA LYS A 75 -21.25 -0.58 -5.72
C LYS A 75 -21.63 -0.54 -7.21
N ILE A 76 -22.32 -1.58 -7.67
CA ILE A 76 -22.89 -1.63 -9.02
C ILE A 76 -23.76 -0.38 -9.24
N ASP A 77 -23.51 0.29 -10.35
CA ASP A 77 -24.27 1.47 -10.78
C ASP A 77 -25.31 1.04 -11.84
N ASN A 78 -26.55 0.97 -11.41
CA ASN A 78 -27.67 0.54 -12.26
C ASN A 78 -27.99 1.47 -13.43
N ARG A 79 -27.33 2.64 -13.53
CA ARG A 79 -27.44 3.53 -14.71
C ARG A 79 -26.70 2.99 -15.92
N PHE A 80 -25.81 2.00 -15.72
CA PHE A 80 -24.99 1.38 -16.75
C PHE A 80 -25.22 -0.14 -16.77
N GLY A 81 -25.01 -0.76 -17.93
CA GLY A 81 -25.03 -2.20 -18.07
C GLY A 81 -23.94 -2.90 -17.26
N LEU A 82 -24.07 -4.21 -17.01
CA LEU A 82 -23.08 -4.99 -16.25
C LEU A 82 -21.73 -5.11 -16.97
N ASP A 83 -21.73 -4.99 -18.27
CA ASP A 83 -20.55 -4.99 -19.17
C ASP A 83 -19.82 -3.64 -19.19
N HIS A 84 -20.46 -2.56 -18.72
CA HIS A 84 -19.84 -1.25 -18.65
C HIS A 84 -18.69 -1.27 -17.62
N VAL A 85 -17.58 -0.58 -17.93
CA VAL A 85 -16.35 -0.57 -17.15
C VAL A 85 -16.53 -0.23 -15.68
N ILE A 86 -17.54 0.61 -15.32
CA ILE A 86 -17.85 0.95 -13.94
C ILE A 86 -18.39 -0.25 -13.14
N ASN A 87 -18.97 -1.24 -13.80
CA ASN A 87 -19.58 -2.42 -13.20
C ASN A 87 -18.76 -3.70 -13.41
N LYS A 88 -17.80 -3.68 -14.32
CA LYS A 88 -16.96 -4.84 -14.67
C LYS A 88 -16.20 -5.34 -13.45
N GLN A 89 -16.42 -6.60 -13.09
CA GLN A 89 -15.82 -7.21 -11.90
C GLN A 89 -14.45 -7.81 -12.22
N LEU A 90 -13.46 -7.48 -11.40
CA LEU A 90 -12.09 -7.94 -11.46
C LEU A 90 -11.74 -8.70 -10.18
N VAL A 91 -10.99 -9.78 -10.27
CA VAL A 91 -10.62 -10.62 -9.12
C VAL A 91 -9.41 -10.02 -8.41
N SER A 92 -9.45 -10.01 -7.08
CA SER A 92 -8.29 -9.73 -6.22
C SER A 92 -8.23 -10.73 -5.08
N SER A 93 -7.04 -11.23 -4.82
CA SER A 93 -6.82 -12.25 -3.80
C SER A 93 -5.49 -12.01 -3.08
N LYS A 94 -5.53 -12.05 -1.75
CA LYS A 94 -4.37 -11.88 -0.88
C LYS A 94 -4.64 -12.39 0.52
N GLY A 95 -3.57 -12.69 1.26
CA GLY A 95 -3.61 -12.83 2.71
C GLY A 95 -3.33 -11.50 3.41
N CYS A 96 -3.85 -11.31 4.61
CA CYS A 96 -3.60 -10.13 5.43
C CYS A 96 -3.41 -10.50 6.90
N ILE A 97 -2.33 -9.99 7.52
CA ILE A 97 -2.11 -9.89 8.96
C ILE A 97 -2.40 -8.45 9.35
N CYS A 98 -3.19 -8.26 10.41
CA CYS A 98 -3.62 -6.95 10.90
C CYS A 98 -2.70 -6.41 12.01
N THR A 99 -2.85 -5.13 12.33
CA THR A 99 -2.06 -4.40 13.34
C THR A 99 -1.99 -5.11 14.70
N ASP A 100 -3.09 -5.66 15.19
CA ASP A 100 -3.17 -6.34 16.50
C ASP A 100 -2.45 -7.71 16.53
N GLN A 101 -2.23 -8.33 15.37
CA GLN A 101 -1.48 -9.58 15.24
C GLN A 101 0.04 -9.36 15.14
N ILE A 102 0.48 -8.11 14.93
CA ILE A 102 1.91 -7.74 14.89
C ILE A 102 2.43 -7.57 16.32
N LYS A 103 3.54 -8.21 16.64
CA LYS A 103 4.16 -8.15 17.98
C LYS A 103 4.41 -6.71 18.41
N LEU A 104 4.19 -6.41 19.69
CA LEU A 104 4.46 -5.06 20.24
C LEU A 104 5.93 -4.65 20.10
N THR A 105 6.84 -5.64 20.12
CA THR A 105 8.29 -5.45 19.96
C THR A 105 8.74 -5.36 18.51
N SER A 106 7.81 -5.49 17.54
CA SER A 106 8.13 -5.42 16.11
C SER A 106 8.68 -4.05 15.73
N LYS A 107 9.73 -4.05 14.92
CA LYS A 107 10.28 -2.82 14.32
C LYS A 107 9.29 -2.09 13.43
N LEU A 108 8.26 -2.78 12.90
CA LEU A 108 7.14 -2.13 12.20
C LEU A 108 6.34 -1.21 13.12
N LYS A 109 6.06 -1.63 14.36
CA LYS A 109 5.38 -0.79 15.36
C LYS A 109 6.20 0.44 15.72
N THR A 110 7.51 0.27 15.94
CA THR A 110 8.43 1.36 16.23
C THR A 110 8.51 2.35 15.07
N LEU A 111 8.68 1.87 13.82
CA LEU A 111 8.69 2.72 12.64
C LEU A 111 7.38 3.49 12.49
N TYR A 112 6.24 2.80 12.57
CA TYR A 112 4.92 3.39 12.42
C TYR A 112 4.63 4.48 13.47
N SER A 113 5.02 4.25 14.73
CA SER A 113 4.79 5.20 15.83
C SER A 113 5.82 6.34 15.90
N SER A 114 6.94 6.24 15.16
CA SER A 114 7.99 7.26 15.14
C SER A 114 7.45 8.63 14.71
N SER A 115 7.61 9.64 15.56
CA SER A 115 7.23 11.02 15.23
C SER A 115 8.01 11.56 14.04
N THR A 116 9.32 11.25 13.95
CA THR A 116 10.17 11.64 12.81
C THR A 116 9.66 11.04 11.50
N PHE A 117 9.33 9.73 11.50
CA PHE A 117 8.80 9.09 10.30
C PHE A 117 7.44 9.68 9.90
N LYS A 118 6.52 9.85 10.87
CA LYS A 118 5.21 10.47 10.60
C LYS A 118 5.33 11.88 10.04
N SER A 119 6.21 12.71 10.63
CA SER A 119 6.44 14.09 10.15
C SER A 119 7.02 14.12 8.74
N PHE A 120 7.96 13.22 8.43
CA PHE A 120 8.50 13.07 7.09
C PHE A 120 7.38 12.70 6.09
N ILE A 121 6.60 11.66 6.38
CA ILE A 121 5.50 11.24 5.50
C ILE A 121 4.49 12.39 5.32
N ALA A 122 4.05 13.04 6.41
CA ALA A 122 3.11 14.16 6.35
C ALA A 122 3.60 15.27 5.41
N ALA A 123 4.85 15.71 5.59
CA ALA A 123 5.45 16.75 4.75
C ALA A 123 5.52 16.35 3.26
N VAL A 124 5.89 15.09 2.97
CA VAL A 124 6.01 14.58 1.59
C VAL A 124 4.64 14.46 0.91
N VAL A 125 3.61 13.97 1.62
CA VAL A 125 2.26 13.84 1.05
C VAL A 125 1.48 15.17 1.05
N GLY A 126 1.98 16.20 1.77
CA GLY A 126 1.37 17.53 1.82
C GLY A 126 0.33 17.68 2.93
N GLU A 127 0.38 16.84 3.96
CA GLU A 127 -0.50 16.90 5.12
C GLU A 127 0.18 17.65 6.28
N THR A 128 -0.63 18.27 7.15
CA THR A 128 -0.14 18.94 8.37
C THR A 128 0.26 17.93 9.45
N SER A 129 -0.49 16.85 9.55
CA SER A 129 -0.30 15.78 10.55
C SER A 129 -0.88 14.48 10.04
N LEU A 130 -0.38 13.37 10.57
CA LEU A 130 -0.90 12.04 10.28
C LEU A 130 -1.30 11.32 11.57
N PHE A 131 -2.42 10.64 11.51
CA PHE A 131 -3.03 9.92 12.63
C PHE A 131 -3.21 8.44 12.31
N PRO A 132 -3.09 7.54 13.29
CA PRO A 132 -3.43 6.13 13.09
C PRO A 132 -4.93 5.98 12.85
N TYR A 133 -5.33 4.82 12.33
CA TYR A 133 -6.74 4.43 12.36
C TYR A 133 -7.20 4.24 13.81
N ASP A 134 -8.45 4.61 14.08
CA ASP A 134 -9.09 4.50 15.40
C ASP A 134 -9.69 3.11 15.64
N ASP A 135 -9.30 2.13 14.85
CA ASP A 135 -9.62 0.72 15.03
C ASP A 135 -8.33 -0.11 15.17
N PRO A 136 -8.38 -1.25 15.87
CA PRO A 136 -7.17 -2.01 16.20
C PRO A 136 -6.54 -2.76 15.02
N LEU A 137 -7.15 -2.77 13.83
CA LEU A 137 -6.78 -3.64 12.72
C LEU A 137 -6.04 -2.92 11.59
N SER A 138 -6.39 -1.66 11.31
CA SER A 138 -6.18 -1.06 10.00
C SER A 138 -4.87 -0.29 9.82
N SER A 139 -4.16 0.05 10.91
CA SER A 139 -2.98 0.93 10.86
C SER A 139 -1.75 0.31 10.20
N ILE A 140 -1.46 -0.96 10.47
CA ILE A 140 -0.34 -1.71 9.86
C ILE A 140 -0.89 -3.03 9.36
N ASN A 141 -0.72 -3.31 8.07
CA ASN A 141 -1.15 -4.57 7.51
C ASN A 141 0.00 -5.24 6.76
N VAL A 142 0.21 -6.54 6.97
CA VAL A 142 1.15 -7.34 6.19
C VAL A 142 0.38 -8.15 5.18
N HIS A 143 0.59 -7.88 3.91
CA HIS A 143 -0.07 -8.55 2.80
C HIS A 143 0.81 -9.67 2.24
N TYR A 144 0.18 -10.81 1.97
CA TYR A 144 0.80 -11.98 1.36
C TYR A 144 0.11 -12.29 0.03
N ALA A 145 0.90 -12.46 -1.02
CA ALA A 145 0.42 -12.97 -2.30
C ALA A 145 1.27 -14.18 -2.70
N GLY A 146 0.67 -15.38 -2.71
CA GLY A 146 1.27 -16.61 -3.22
C GLY A 146 0.97 -16.81 -4.71
N GLU A 147 1.30 -17.99 -5.24
CA GLU A 147 1.09 -18.34 -6.65
C GLU A 147 -0.30 -17.97 -7.14
N GLY A 148 -0.38 -17.25 -8.24
CA GLY A 148 -1.62 -16.81 -8.90
C GLY A 148 -2.40 -15.71 -8.18
N GLN A 149 -2.00 -15.29 -6.96
CA GLN A 149 -2.68 -14.21 -6.25
C GLN A 149 -2.26 -12.85 -6.80
N GLU A 150 -3.23 -11.94 -6.87
CA GLU A 150 -3.09 -10.63 -7.49
C GLU A 150 -3.93 -9.56 -6.79
N LEU A 151 -3.62 -8.31 -7.03
CA LEU A 151 -4.48 -7.18 -6.75
C LEU A 151 -4.77 -6.47 -8.08
N ASN A 152 -5.97 -6.68 -8.63
CA ASN A 152 -6.31 -6.25 -9.97
C ASN A 152 -6.51 -4.72 -10.06
N TRP A 153 -6.73 -4.20 -11.27
CA TRP A 153 -6.84 -2.77 -11.56
C TRP A 153 -7.86 -2.07 -10.68
N HIS A 154 -7.43 -1.02 -9.99
CA HIS A 154 -8.28 -0.18 -9.17
C HIS A 154 -7.68 1.21 -8.96
N PHE A 155 -8.53 2.10 -8.49
CA PHE A 155 -8.14 3.37 -7.86
C PHE A 155 -8.32 3.23 -6.35
N ASP A 156 -7.45 3.86 -5.57
CA ASP A 156 -7.63 3.91 -4.12
C ASP A 156 -8.78 4.86 -3.73
N ASN A 157 -9.35 4.62 -2.54
CA ASN A 157 -10.25 5.57 -1.88
C ASN A 157 -9.46 6.65 -1.13
N SER A 158 -8.26 6.32 -0.63
CA SER A 158 -7.36 7.26 0.04
C SER A 158 -6.51 8.05 -0.95
N GLU A 159 -6.08 9.26 -0.54
CA GLU A 159 -5.24 10.14 -1.37
C GLU A 159 -3.87 9.53 -1.65
N PHE A 160 -3.31 8.82 -0.68
CA PHE A 160 -1.99 8.21 -0.78
C PHE A 160 -1.95 6.83 -0.10
N ALA A 161 -1.03 6.00 -0.55
CA ALA A 161 -0.66 4.74 0.06
C ALA A 161 0.83 4.76 0.43
N ILE A 162 1.20 4.11 1.54
CA ILE A 162 2.57 3.96 2.01
C ILE A 162 2.84 2.48 2.16
N THR A 163 3.82 1.98 1.44
CA THR A 163 4.12 0.55 1.43
C THR A 163 5.61 0.26 1.59
N LEU A 164 5.92 -0.88 2.24
CA LEU A 164 7.27 -1.43 2.37
C LEU A 164 7.30 -2.83 1.76
N LEU A 165 8.10 -3.06 0.73
CA LEU A 165 8.30 -4.39 0.19
C LEU A 165 9.29 -5.15 1.06
N LEU A 166 8.86 -6.27 1.64
CA LEU A 166 9.73 -7.14 2.45
C LEU A 166 10.31 -8.29 1.62
N GLN A 167 9.51 -8.89 0.74
CA GLN A 167 9.93 -10.03 -0.08
C GLN A 167 9.32 -9.96 -1.48
N SER A 168 10.16 -10.16 -2.49
CA SER A 168 9.72 -10.29 -3.88
C SER A 168 9.41 -11.75 -4.20
N PRO A 169 8.41 -12.04 -5.05
CA PRO A 169 8.20 -13.37 -5.59
C PRO A 169 9.30 -13.73 -6.61
N ILE A 170 9.34 -14.98 -7.05
CA ILE A 170 10.26 -15.43 -8.13
C ILE A 170 9.91 -14.73 -9.45
N GLY A 171 8.61 -14.51 -9.71
CA GLY A 171 8.13 -13.81 -10.89
C GLY A 171 6.76 -13.22 -10.68
N GLY A 172 6.32 -12.36 -11.59
CA GLY A 172 5.07 -11.61 -11.42
C GLY A 172 5.10 -10.67 -10.22
N GLY A 173 3.93 -10.39 -9.63
CA GLY A 173 3.83 -9.49 -8.48
C GLY A 173 4.28 -8.05 -8.81
N GLU A 174 4.29 -7.68 -10.08
CA GLU A 174 4.69 -6.35 -10.56
C GLU A 174 3.66 -5.29 -10.20
N PHE A 175 4.13 -4.17 -9.68
CA PHE A 175 3.28 -2.99 -9.52
C PHE A 175 3.22 -2.22 -10.83
N GLN A 176 2.03 -2.17 -11.43
CA GLN A 176 1.76 -1.48 -12.68
C GLN A 176 0.79 -0.32 -12.45
N TYR A 177 1.04 0.85 -13.08
CA TYR A 177 0.21 2.04 -12.85
C TYR A 177 0.18 3.00 -14.03
N LEU A 178 -0.84 3.87 -14.04
CA LEU A 178 -0.94 5.06 -14.88
C LEU A 178 -1.31 6.25 -13.99
N LYS A 179 -0.43 7.25 -13.93
CA LYS A 179 -0.61 8.45 -13.13
C LYS A 179 -1.73 9.32 -13.67
N ASP A 180 -2.50 9.96 -12.77
CA ASP A 180 -3.55 10.94 -13.07
C ASP A 180 -4.53 10.44 -14.16
N PHE A 181 -4.92 9.18 -14.04
CA PHE A 181 -5.76 8.51 -15.03
C PHE A 181 -7.25 8.81 -14.87
N ARG A 182 -7.64 9.38 -13.73
CA ARG A 182 -8.94 10.02 -13.49
C ARG A 182 -8.75 11.32 -12.68
N ASN A 183 -9.83 12.10 -12.57
CA ASN A 183 -9.92 13.19 -11.60
C ASN A 183 -11.20 13.01 -10.77
N ALA A 184 -11.06 12.35 -9.62
CA ALA A 184 -12.21 12.02 -8.77
C ALA A 184 -12.92 13.26 -8.21
N ASP A 185 -12.18 14.34 -7.92
CA ASP A 185 -12.72 15.57 -7.34
C ASP A 185 -13.59 16.35 -8.35
N LYS A 186 -13.29 16.21 -9.64
CA LYS A 186 -14.09 16.76 -10.75
C LYS A 186 -15.12 15.77 -11.30
N ASN A 187 -15.23 14.57 -10.71
CA ASN A 187 -16.04 13.46 -11.25
C ASN A 187 -15.71 13.07 -12.70
N GLU A 188 -14.44 13.27 -13.11
CA GLU A 188 -13.93 12.88 -14.42
C GLU A 188 -13.37 11.45 -14.33
N MET A 189 -14.20 10.45 -14.56
CA MET A 189 -13.90 9.03 -14.27
C MET A 189 -13.10 8.33 -15.36
N ASN A 190 -12.96 8.92 -16.55
CA ASN A 190 -12.20 8.39 -17.69
C ASN A 190 -12.59 6.95 -18.09
N PHE A 191 -13.89 6.69 -18.21
CA PHE A 191 -14.39 5.35 -18.55
C PHE A 191 -13.78 4.78 -19.85
N GLU A 192 -13.63 5.60 -20.89
CA GLU A 192 -13.04 5.18 -22.16
C GLU A 192 -11.56 4.77 -22.00
N GLY A 193 -10.78 5.55 -21.25
CA GLY A 193 -9.37 5.22 -20.98
C GLY A 193 -9.23 3.93 -20.19
N VAL A 194 -10.07 3.74 -19.17
CA VAL A 194 -10.07 2.51 -18.34
C VAL A 194 -10.46 1.30 -19.20
N ASP A 195 -11.46 1.42 -20.07
CA ASP A 195 -11.86 0.32 -20.97
C ASP A 195 -10.71 -0.06 -21.92
N LYS A 196 -10.03 0.92 -22.51
CA LYS A 196 -8.83 0.69 -23.35
C LYS A 196 -7.69 0.03 -22.58
N LEU A 197 -7.48 0.42 -21.31
CA LEU A 197 -6.47 -0.21 -20.44
C LEU A 197 -6.83 -1.67 -20.16
N LEU A 198 -8.07 -1.96 -19.79
CA LEU A 198 -8.54 -3.32 -19.51
C LEU A 198 -8.52 -4.20 -20.78
N ALA A 199 -8.68 -3.61 -21.95
CA ALA A 199 -8.53 -4.29 -23.25
C ALA A 199 -7.06 -4.47 -23.68
N GLY A 200 -6.08 -3.98 -22.89
CA GLY A 200 -4.66 -4.07 -23.22
C GLY A 200 -4.17 -3.10 -24.30
N SER A 201 -4.99 -2.11 -24.67
CA SER A 201 -4.65 -1.11 -25.70
C SER A 201 -3.77 0.03 -25.17
N ILE A 202 -3.60 0.13 -23.86
CA ILE A 202 -2.73 1.10 -23.19
C ILE A 202 -1.72 0.33 -22.34
N ALA A 203 -0.42 0.59 -22.55
CA ALA A 203 0.64 0.00 -21.75
C ALA A 203 0.82 0.79 -20.45
N PRO A 204 0.76 0.15 -19.26
CA PRO A 204 1.06 0.81 -18.00
C PRO A 204 2.56 1.00 -17.80
N ARG A 205 2.92 1.88 -16.87
CA ARG A 205 4.27 1.94 -16.30
C ARG A 205 4.44 0.80 -15.30
N ILE A 206 5.64 0.25 -15.24
CA ILE A 206 6.02 -0.78 -14.25
C ILE A 206 6.94 -0.11 -13.23
N LEU A 207 6.61 -0.24 -11.95
CA LEU A 207 7.47 0.18 -10.86
C LEU A 207 8.31 -1.00 -10.38
N THR A 208 9.60 -0.98 -10.66
CA THR A 208 10.54 -1.97 -10.15
C THR A 208 10.91 -1.63 -8.71
N MET A 209 10.79 -2.61 -7.81
CA MET A 209 11.06 -2.46 -6.38
C MET A 209 11.85 -3.67 -5.89
N GLU A 210 12.92 -3.40 -5.13
CA GLU A 210 13.67 -4.42 -4.41
C GLU A 210 13.17 -4.52 -2.96
N PRO A 211 13.34 -5.66 -2.27
CA PRO A 211 13.06 -5.79 -0.84
C PRO A 211 13.76 -4.70 -0.01
N GLY A 212 13.06 -4.15 0.98
CA GLY A 212 13.52 -3.02 1.80
C GLY A 212 13.16 -1.65 1.25
N THR A 213 12.46 -1.58 0.10
CA THR A 213 12.03 -0.32 -0.51
C THR A 213 10.76 0.23 0.13
N LEU A 214 10.79 1.52 0.52
CA LEU A 214 9.60 2.30 0.89
C LEU A 214 9.04 2.98 -0.37
N VAL A 215 7.73 2.86 -0.56
CA VAL A 215 7.01 3.52 -1.66
C VAL A 215 5.87 4.36 -1.12
N LEU A 216 5.77 5.61 -1.57
CA LEU A 216 4.60 6.46 -1.41
C LEU A 216 3.94 6.60 -2.79
N PHE A 217 2.62 6.46 -2.85
CA PHE A 217 1.88 6.45 -4.11
C PHE A 217 0.58 7.26 -4.02
N ARG A 218 0.30 8.10 -5.03
CA ARG A 218 -0.95 8.87 -5.19
C ARG A 218 -2.03 8.02 -5.85
N GLY A 219 -2.62 7.07 -5.09
CA GLY A 219 -3.51 6.05 -5.63
C GLY A 219 -4.91 6.53 -6.02
N ARG A 220 -5.43 7.63 -5.43
CA ARG A 220 -6.79 8.10 -5.65
C ARG A 220 -7.11 8.41 -7.12
N ASN A 221 -6.18 9.04 -7.84
CA ASN A 221 -6.36 9.41 -9.25
C ASN A 221 -5.47 8.59 -10.20
N SER A 222 -4.61 7.74 -9.68
CA SER A 222 -3.71 6.89 -10.47
C SER A 222 -4.19 5.44 -10.43
N ILE A 223 -4.63 4.92 -11.58
CA ILE A 223 -5.04 3.52 -11.68
C ILE A 223 -3.83 2.61 -11.53
N HIS A 224 -3.96 1.52 -10.77
CA HIS A 224 -2.85 0.60 -10.52
C HIS A 224 -3.31 -0.82 -10.25
N ARG A 225 -2.36 -1.75 -10.36
CA ARG A 225 -2.55 -3.15 -10.01
C ARG A 225 -1.24 -3.78 -9.54
N VAL A 226 -1.36 -4.96 -8.92
CA VAL A 226 -0.26 -5.91 -8.77
C VAL A 226 -0.60 -7.13 -9.60
N THR A 227 0.30 -7.51 -10.53
CA THR A 227 0.09 -8.67 -11.42
C THR A 227 0.11 -9.98 -10.62
N PRO A 228 -0.44 -11.09 -11.16
CA PRO A 228 -0.37 -12.39 -10.51
C PRO A 228 1.06 -12.76 -10.12
N THR A 229 1.21 -13.27 -8.92
CA THR A 229 2.48 -13.81 -8.41
C THR A 229 2.79 -15.15 -9.09
N ILE A 230 4.05 -15.38 -9.43
CA ILE A 230 4.54 -16.60 -10.09
C ILE A 230 5.58 -17.26 -9.19
N GLY A 231 5.43 -18.57 -8.97
CA GLY A 231 6.34 -19.41 -8.19
C GLY A 231 5.94 -19.53 -6.72
N ASP A 232 6.69 -20.33 -5.97
CA ASP A 232 6.40 -20.73 -4.58
C ASP A 232 6.78 -19.67 -3.53
N THR A 233 7.57 -18.67 -3.90
CA THR A 233 7.97 -17.58 -3.02
C THR A 233 6.89 -16.51 -2.97
N LYS A 234 6.31 -16.29 -1.78
CA LYS A 234 5.26 -15.27 -1.59
C LYS A 234 5.83 -13.86 -1.75
N ARG A 235 5.06 -12.99 -2.38
CA ARG A 235 5.27 -11.54 -2.26
C ARG A 235 4.76 -11.10 -0.89
N ILE A 236 5.63 -10.42 -0.10
CA ILE A 236 5.26 -9.90 1.22
C ILE A 236 5.43 -8.37 1.21
N LEU A 237 4.33 -7.67 1.48
CA LEU A 237 4.29 -6.21 1.47
C LEU A 237 3.62 -5.69 2.74
N VAL A 238 4.23 -4.71 3.38
CA VAL A 238 3.60 -3.98 4.49
C VAL A 238 2.89 -2.74 3.94
N VAL A 239 1.68 -2.49 4.42
CA VAL A 239 0.96 -1.23 4.25
C VAL A 239 0.97 -0.49 5.59
N LEU A 240 1.43 0.76 5.57
CA LEU A 240 1.43 1.69 6.71
C LEU A 240 0.34 2.73 6.46
N ALA A 241 -0.83 2.54 7.07
CA ALA A 241 -1.99 3.36 6.79
C ALA A 241 -2.18 4.45 7.85
N TYR A 242 -2.31 5.70 7.39
CA TYR A 242 -2.58 6.87 8.22
C TYR A 242 -3.75 7.67 7.65
N ASN A 243 -4.38 8.44 8.51
CA ASN A 243 -5.40 9.44 8.15
C ASN A 243 -4.85 10.86 8.34
N SER A 244 -5.41 11.82 7.61
CA SER A 244 -5.15 13.26 7.81
C SER A 244 -5.90 13.83 9.03
N GLU A 245 -6.92 13.12 9.52
CA GLU A 245 -7.73 13.51 10.68
C GLU A 245 -7.74 12.40 11.74
N PRO A 246 -7.83 12.74 13.04
CA PRO A 246 -7.93 11.76 14.12
C PRO A 246 -9.35 11.15 14.18
N GLY A 247 -9.48 9.99 14.84
CA GLY A 247 -10.78 9.36 15.11
C GLY A 247 -11.41 8.66 13.90
N ILE A 248 -10.65 8.43 12.83
CA ILE A 248 -11.13 7.72 11.65
C ILE A 248 -10.88 6.23 11.79
N ALA A 249 -11.96 5.44 11.83
CA ALA A 249 -11.91 3.97 11.74
C ALA A 249 -12.26 3.51 10.33
N LEU A 250 -11.67 2.41 9.88
CA LEU A 250 -12.09 1.77 8.65
C LEU A 250 -13.53 1.23 8.80
N SER A 251 -14.36 1.36 7.79
CA SER A 251 -15.76 0.93 7.87
C SER A 251 -15.86 -0.57 8.21
N GLU A 252 -16.94 -0.94 8.92
CA GLU A 252 -17.17 -2.33 9.30
C GLU A 252 -17.21 -3.28 8.09
N SER A 253 -17.81 -2.83 6.99
CA SER A 253 -17.88 -3.62 5.76
C SER A 253 -16.49 -3.85 5.17
N ALA A 254 -15.62 -2.83 5.17
CA ALA A 254 -14.24 -2.96 4.71
C ALA A 254 -13.41 -3.86 5.64
N ARG A 255 -13.53 -3.72 6.97
CA ARG A 255 -12.86 -4.60 7.94
C ARG A 255 -13.27 -6.06 7.76
N LYS A 256 -14.56 -6.34 7.59
CA LYS A 256 -15.05 -7.70 7.29
C LYS A 256 -14.51 -8.24 5.96
N THR A 257 -14.44 -7.39 4.94
CA THR A 257 -13.91 -7.79 3.62
C THR A 257 -12.42 -8.09 3.68
N PHE A 258 -11.63 -7.22 4.33
CA PHE A 258 -10.15 -7.31 4.28
C PHE A 258 -9.57 -8.19 5.38
N TYR A 259 -10.24 -8.29 6.53
CA TYR A 259 -9.71 -8.93 7.74
C TYR A 259 -10.59 -10.08 8.26
N GLY A 260 -11.80 -10.26 7.72
CA GLY A 260 -12.75 -11.28 8.16
C GLY A 260 -13.40 -11.02 9.53
N ARG A 261 -13.04 -9.90 10.20
CA ARG A 261 -13.44 -9.59 11.58
C ARG A 261 -13.51 -8.08 11.82
N LEU A 262 -14.02 -7.66 12.97
CA LEU A 262 -14.18 -6.23 13.36
C LEU A 262 -13.23 -5.80 14.47
N CYS A 263 -12.76 -6.73 15.28
CA CYS A 263 -11.84 -6.57 16.41
C CYS A 263 -11.01 -7.84 16.60
#